data_439843dc07d9154862e8b78a1ee1bec5
#
_entry.id   439843dc07d9154862e8b78a1ee1bec5
#
_cell.length_a   1.000
_cell.length_b   1.000
_cell.length_c   1.000
_cell.angle_alpha   90.00
_cell.angle_beta   90.00
_cell.angle_gamma   90.00
#
_symmetry.space_group_name_H-M   'P 1'
#
loop_
_entity.id
_entity.type
_entity.pdbx_description
1 polymer ?
#
loop_
_entity_poly.entity_id
_entity_poly.type
_entity_poly.pdbx_seq_one_letter_code
_entity_poly.pdbx_strand_id
1 'polypeptide(L)'
;METYIVNGVAIEYDTFDLVNMELFGTEVERLKDFADSINGKQYNAFADSVADLREMCEGIKDFFDCVVGEGTSEKVFGTRVNALDMTQAYHNFVAEVSAKMQNGFSAPVAPAMNREQRRAAEREQRRAEAKAKAEAKRRAE
;
A
#
# COMPACT_ATOMS: atom_id res chain seq x y z
N MET A 1 10.04 3.97 15.33
CA MET A 1 9.24 4.98 14.59
C MET A 1 10.00 5.32 13.31
N GLU A 2 9.31 5.25 12.18
CA GLU A 2 9.90 5.52 10.87
C GLU A 2 9.60 6.95 10.43
N THR A 3 10.50 7.49 9.61
CA THR A 3 10.31 8.81 8.99
C THR A 3 9.88 8.63 7.54
N TYR A 4 8.82 9.30 7.16
CA TYR A 4 8.29 9.33 5.79
C TYR A 4 8.34 10.74 5.25
N ILE A 5 8.64 10.86 3.97
CA ILE A 5 8.58 12.16 3.28
C ILE A 5 7.27 12.21 2.51
N VAL A 6 6.39 13.11 2.90
CA VAL A 6 5.08 13.30 2.29
C VAL A 6 4.99 14.73 1.80
N ASN A 7 4.81 14.90 0.50
CA ASN A 7 4.77 16.22 -0.16
C ASN A 7 5.97 17.10 0.23
N GLY A 8 7.17 16.47 0.33
CA GLY A 8 8.40 17.18 0.71
C GLY A 8 8.54 17.46 2.20
N VAL A 9 7.60 17.02 3.03
CA VAL A 9 7.61 17.23 4.48
C VAL A 9 7.90 15.91 5.18
N ALA A 10 8.86 15.92 6.11
CA ALA A 10 9.16 14.75 6.93
C ALA A 10 8.12 14.57 8.03
N ILE A 11 7.55 13.39 8.12
CA ILE A 11 6.63 13.01 9.19
C ILE A 11 7.11 11.74 9.86
N GLU A 12 6.84 11.60 11.15
CA GLU A 12 7.14 10.40 11.90
C GLU A 12 5.87 9.56 12.08
N TYR A 13 5.98 8.26 11.84
CA TYR A 13 4.86 7.34 11.93
C TYR A 13 5.34 5.98 12.42
N ASP A 14 4.70 5.46 13.45
CA ASP A 14 4.99 4.12 13.97
C ASP A 14 4.22 3.08 13.17
N THR A 15 4.87 2.55 12.14
CA THR A 15 4.28 1.64 11.16
C THR A 15 3.77 0.34 11.79
N PHE A 16 4.45 -0.16 12.82
CA PHE A 16 4.17 -1.47 13.41
C PHE A 16 3.34 -1.42 14.68
N ASP A 17 2.89 -0.24 15.11
CA ASP A 17 1.90 -0.14 16.17
C ASP A 17 0.57 -0.71 15.69
N LEU A 18 -0.01 -1.64 16.46
CA LEU A 18 -1.21 -2.36 16.03
C LEU A 18 -2.41 -1.45 15.81
N VAL A 19 -2.59 -0.44 16.65
CA VAL A 19 -3.68 0.54 16.48
C VAL A 19 -3.47 1.32 15.19
N ASN A 20 -2.23 1.75 14.90
CA ASN A 20 -1.91 2.43 13.67
C ASN A 20 -2.14 1.55 12.44
N MET A 21 -1.79 0.26 12.51
CA MET A 21 -2.02 -0.69 11.42
C MET A 21 -3.51 -0.88 11.15
N GLU A 22 -4.32 -0.98 12.19
CA GLU A 22 -5.78 -1.09 12.06
C GLU A 22 -6.40 0.15 11.43
N LEU A 23 -6.01 1.34 11.91
CA LEU A 23 -6.46 2.61 11.36
C LEU A 23 -6.03 2.78 9.90
N PHE A 24 -4.78 2.44 9.60
CA PHE A 24 -4.25 2.49 8.24
C PHE A 24 -5.09 1.63 7.29
N GLY A 25 -5.34 0.38 7.65
CA GLY A 25 -6.12 -0.54 6.84
C GLY A 25 -7.55 -0.05 6.62
N THR A 26 -8.21 0.40 7.68
CA THR A 26 -9.59 0.90 7.62
C THR A 26 -9.70 2.14 6.73
N GLU A 27 -8.80 3.09 6.90
CA GLU A 27 -8.83 4.35 6.16
C GLU A 27 -8.44 4.18 4.68
N VAL A 28 -7.47 3.30 4.39
CA VAL A 28 -7.12 2.96 3.01
C VAL A 28 -8.32 2.33 2.30
N GLU A 29 -9.02 1.42 2.96
CA GLU A 29 -10.20 0.77 2.39
C GLU A 29 -11.35 1.76 2.17
N ARG A 30 -11.56 2.69 3.11
CA ARG A 30 -12.56 3.74 2.98
C ARG A 30 -12.31 4.61 1.75
N LEU A 31 -11.07 5.04 1.54
CA LEU A 31 -10.71 5.86 0.38
C LEU A 31 -10.78 5.08 -0.92
N LYS A 32 -10.43 3.80 -0.89
CA LYS A 32 -10.56 2.91 -2.04
C LYS A 32 -12.02 2.75 -2.45
N ASP A 33 -12.91 2.52 -1.50
CA ASP A 33 -14.35 2.40 -1.75
C ASP A 33 -14.92 3.69 -2.36
N PHE A 34 -14.49 4.83 -1.85
CA PHE A 34 -14.88 6.12 -2.42
C PHE A 34 -14.37 6.27 -3.85
N ALA A 35 -13.12 5.98 -4.10
CA ALA A 35 -12.51 6.03 -5.44
C ALA A 35 -13.26 5.09 -6.42
N ASP A 36 -13.60 3.89 -5.98
CA ASP A 36 -14.35 2.93 -6.78
C ASP A 36 -15.75 3.46 -7.09
N SER A 37 -16.38 4.16 -6.17
CA SER A 37 -17.74 4.74 -6.36
C SER A 37 -17.78 5.82 -7.43
N ILE A 38 -16.69 6.54 -7.64
CA ILE A 38 -16.59 7.58 -8.66
C ILE A 38 -15.92 7.12 -9.95
N ASN A 39 -15.29 5.95 -9.93
CA ASN A 39 -14.60 5.39 -11.10
C ASN A 39 -15.63 5.02 -12.18
N GLY A 40 -15.44 5.54 -13.38
CA GLY A 40 -16.34 5.31 -14.51
C GLY A 40 -17.62 6.14 -14.46
N LYS A 41 -17.81 6.98 -13.45
CA LYS A 41 -18.95 7.86 -13.34
C LYS A 41 -18.92 8.90 -14.46
N GLN A 42 -20.04 9.07 -15.14
CA GLN A 42 -20.18 10.11 -16.14
C GLN A 42 -20.74 11.38 -15.50
N TYR A 43 -20.09 12.51 -15.79
CA TYR A 43 -20.48 13.81 -15.24
C TYR A 43 -21.19 14.64 -16.29
N ASN A 44 -22.32 15.23 -15.92
CA ASN A 44 -23.07 16.13 -16.80
C ASN A 44 -22.44 17.53 -16.85
N ALA A 45 -21.71 17.90 -15.79
CA ALA A 45 -21.05 19.19 -15.69
C ALA A 45 -19.65 19.01 -15.09
N PHE A 46 -18.69 19.82 -15.55
CA PHE A 46 -17.33 19.82 -15.01
C PHE A 46 -17.30 20.11 -13.50
N ALA A 47 -18.19 20.98 -13.03
CA ALA A 47 -18.30 21.31 -11.61
C ALA A 47 -18.60 20.09 -10.73
N ASP A 48 -19.33 19.11 -11.25
CA ASP A 48 -19.64 17.87 -10.51
C ASP A 48 -18.40 17.00 -10.34
N SER A 49 -17.54 16.94 -11.36
CA SER A 49 -16.26 16.21 -11.26
C SER A 49 -15.31 16.89 -10.28
N VAL A 50 -15.27 18.21 -10.25
CA VAL A 50 -14.48 18.97 -9.28
C VAL A 50 -14.98 18.75 -7.86
N ALA A 51 -16.30 18.67 -7.67
CA ALA A 51 -16.89 18.38 -6.36
C ALA A 51 -16.44 17.01 -5.83
N ASP A 52 -16.43 15.98 -6.67
CA ASP A 52 -15.92 14.64 -6.29
C ASP A 52 -14.42 14.66 -6.00
N LEU A 53 -13.62 15.40 -6.77
CA LEU A 53 -12.20 15.57 -6.49
C LEU A 53 -11.97 16.27 -5.15
N ARG A 54 -12.75 17.28 -4.84
CA ARG A 54 -12.69 17.98 -3.55
C ARG A 54 -12.99 17.03 -2.40
N GLU A 55 -14.02 16.22 -2.53
CA GLU A 55 -14.39 15.23 -1.52
C GLU A 55 -13.28 14.19 -1.33
N MET A 56 -12.63 13.75 -2.41
CA MET A 56 -11.49 12.86 -2.36
C MET A 56 -10.32 13.51 -1.61
N CYS A 57 -10.03 14.78 -1.89
CA CYS A 57 -8.95 15.51 -1.22
C CYS A 57 -9.23 15.70 0.27
N GLU A 58 -10.48 15.99 0.64
CA GLU A 58 -10.88 16.06 2.04
C GLU A 58 -10.73 14.71 2.74
N GLY A 59 -11.08 13.62 2.04
CA GLY A 59 -10.87 12.27 2.53
C GLY A 59 -9.38 11.95 2.74
N ILE A 60 -8.49 12.43 1.88
CA ILE A 60 -7.04 12.27 2.03
C ILE A 60 -6.54 13.06 3.25
N LYS A 61 -7.02 14.27 3.47
CA LYS A 61 -6.69 15.05 4.67
C LYS A 61 -7.11 14.30 5.93
N ASP A 62 -8.33 13.80 5.95
CA ASP A 62 -8.86 13.02 7.07
C ASP A 62 -8.04 11.75 7.29
N PHE A 63 -7.58 11.11 6.22
CA PHE A 63 -6.69 9.95 6.29
C PHE A 63 -5.42 10.28 7.07
N PHE A 64 -4.70 11.33 6.71
CA PHE A 64 -3.46 11.70 7.39
C PHE A 64 -3.70 12.12 8.84
N ASP A 65 -4.76 12.87 9.10
CA ASP A 65 -5.09 13.30 10.46
C ASP A 65 -5.52 12.15 11.36
N CYS A 66 -6.21 11.15 10.81
CA CYS A 66 -6.65 9.97 11.54
C CYS A 66 -5.51 8.96 11.75
N VAL A 67 -4.75 8.66 10.70
CA VAL A 67 -3.75 7.59 10.71
C VAL A 67 -2.46 8.03 11.36
N VAL A 68 -1.93 9.19 10.98
CA VAL A 68 -0.65 9.70 11.49
C VAL A 68 -0.83 10.52 12.75
N GLY A 69 -1.82 11.41 12.75
CA GLY A 69 -2.11 12.25 13.90
C GLY A 69 -2.75 13.56 13.50
N GLU A 70 -3.53 14.12 14.39
CA GLU A 70 -4.22 15.39 14.18
C GLU A 70 -3.24 16.50 13.79
N GLY A 71 -3.60 17.28 12.76
CA GLY A 71 -2.76 18.37 12.26
C GLY A 71 -1.75 17.96 11.19
N THR A 72 -1.62 16.67 10.88
CA THR A 72 -0.68 16.17 9.87
C THR A 72 -1.01 16.70 8.48
N SER A 73 -2.29 16.71 8.10
CA SER A 73 -2.71 17.20 6.78
C SER A 73 -2.34 18.66 6.56
N GLU A 74 -2.51 19.49 7.58
CA GLU A 74 -2.12 20.90 7.52
C GLU A 74 -0.60 21.08 7.43
N LYS A 75 0.14 20.26 8.15
CA LYS A 75 1.61 20.28 8.11
C LYS A 75 2.15 19.90 6.73
N VAL A 76 1.54 18.91 6.09
CA VAL A 76 2.00 18.35 4.82
C VAL A 76 1.49 19.16 3.63
N PHE A 77 0.21 19.55 3.63
CA PHE A 77 -0.44 20.20 2.49
C PHE A 77 -0.71 21.69 2.70
N GLY A 78 -0.65 22.17 3.95
CA GLY A 78 -1.05 23.53 4.28
C GLY A 78 -2.56 23.71 4.11
N THR A 79 -2.97 24.93 3.77
CA THR A 79 -4.37 25.27 3.51
C THR A 79 -4.77 25.11 2.05
N ARG A 80 -3.79 24.88 1.18
CA ARG A 80 -3.99 24.78 -0.26
C ARG A 80 -4.39 23.36 -0.64
N VAL A 81 -5.44 23.24 -1.44
CA VAL A 81 -5.92 21.95 -1.96
C VAL A 81 -5.49 21.82 -3.41
N ASN A 82 -4.45 21.00 -3.66
CA ASN A 82 -4.02 20.61 -4.99
C ASN A 82 -4.31 19.12 -5.16
N ALA A 83 -5.26 18.78 -6.02
CA ALA A 83 -5.75 17.42 -6.17
C ALA A 83 -4.64 16.45 -6.62
N LEU A 84 -3.77 16.88 -7.52
CA LEU A 84 -2.69 16.04 -8.02
C LEU A 84 -1.65 15.76 -6.94
N ASP A 85 -1.18 16.80 -6.26
CA ASP A 85 -0.17 16.67 -5.20
C ASP A 85 -0.67 15.81 -4.05
N MET A 86 -1.92 16.00 -3.65
CA MET A 86 -2.53 15.26 -2.56
C MET A 86 -2.71 13.78 -2.91
N THR A 87 -3.16 13.49 -4.12
CA THR A 87 -3.35 12.12 -4.60
C THR A 87 -2.02 11.38 -4.70
N GLN A 88 -1.01 12.02 -5.26
CA GLN A 88 0.34 11.44 -5.38
C GLN A 88 0.96 11.20 -4.00
N ALA A 89 0.88 12.16 -3.11
CA ALA A 89 1.40 12.03 -1.75
C ALA A 89 0.74 10.88 -1.00
N TYR A 90 -0.58 10.74 -1.13
CA TYR A 90 -1.34 9.66 -0.54
C TYR A 90 -0.89 8.29 -1.09
N HIS A 91 -0.83 8.13 -2.41
CA HIS A 91 -0.42 6.87 -3.02
C HIS A 91 1.02 6.50 -2.66
N ASN A 92 1.93 7.45 -2.65
CA ASN A 92 3.32 7.20 -2.28
C ASN A 92 3.43 6.76 -0.82
N PHE A 93 2.73 7.43 0.08
CA PHE A 93 2.72 7.08 1.50
C PHE A 93 2.17 5.67 1.73
N VAL A 94 1.02 5.35 1.12
CA VAL A 94 0.40 4.02 1.24
C VAL A 94 1.34 2.94 0.70
N ALA A 95 1.98 3.17 -0.43
CA ALA A 95 2.91 2.23 -1.02
C ALA A 95 4.13 1.98 -0.13
N GLU A 96 4.71 3.04 0.45
CA GLU A 96 5.87 2.94 1.34
C GLU A 96 5.52 2.20 2.64
N VAL A 97 4.40 2.54 3.27
CA VAL A 97 3.94 1.88 4.49
C VAL A 97 3.66 0.40 4.23
N SER A 98 2.97 0.09 3.15
CA SER A 98 2.66 -1.29 2.77
C SER A 98 3.92 -2.11 2.51
N ALA A 99 4.90 -1.53 1.82
CA ALA A 99 6.18 -2.18 1.56
C ALA A 99 6.95 -2.46 2.85
N LYS A 100 6.98 -1.52 3.79
CA LYS A 100 7.63 -1.70 5.08
C LYS A 100 6.94 -2.76 5.93
N MET A 101 5.61 -2.82 5.92
CA MET A 101 4.86 -3.86 6.60
C MET A 101 5.20 -5.26 6.05
N GLN A 102 5.22 -5.41 4.73
CA GLN A 102 5.58 -6.67 4.09
C GLN A 102 7.01 -7.10 4.43
N ASN A 103 7.95 -6.18 4.31
CA ASN A 103 9.37 -6.45 4.61
C ASN A 103 9.59 -6.76 6.08
N GLY A 104 8.90 -6.07 6.99
CA GLY A 104 8.98 -6.28 8.42
C GLY A 104 8.49 -7.65 8.85
N PHE A 105 7.38 -8.13 8.27
CA PHE A 105 6.80 -9.42 8.61
C PHE A 105 7.48 -10.59 7.88
N SER A 106 7.97 -10.39 6.67
CA SER A 106 8.67 -11.45 5.94
C SER A 106 10.06 -11.75 6.50
N ALA A 107 10.71 -10.77 7.15
CA ALA A 107 12.05 -10.94 7.71
C ALA A 107 12.06 -11.77 9.01
N PRO A 108 11.14 -11.58 10.01
CA PRO A 108 11.15 -12.39 11.24
C PRO A 108 10.24 -13.62 11.19
N VAL A 109 9.25 -13.72 10.33
CA VAL A 109 8.26 -14.81 10.27
C VAL A 109 8.75 -15.98 9.43
N ALA A 110 9.48 -15.74 8.40
CA ALA A 110 10.32 -16.76 7.82
C ALA A 110 11.58 -16.78 8.67
N PRO A 111 11.95 -17.88 9.34
CA PRO A 111 13.35 -18.04 9.64
C PRO A 111 14.02 -17.79 8.30
N ALA A 112 14.54 -16.59 8.19
CA ALA A 112 14.93 -16.00 6.93
C ALA A 112 15.49 -17.09 6.05
N MET A 113 14.72 -17.52 5.08
CA MET A 113 15.27 -18.32 4.01
C MET A 113 16.40 -17.47 3.46
N ASN A 114 17.60 -17.69 4.01
CA ASN A 114 18.80 -17.10 3.46
C ASN A 114 18.91 -17.59 2.01
N ARG A 115 19.75 -16.98 1.23
CA ARG A 115 19.94 -17.36 -0.18
C ARG A 115 20.15 -18.86 -0.38
N GLU A 116 20.81 -19.52 0.57
CA GLU A 116 21.08 -20.96 0.51
C GLU A 116 19.82 -21.81 0.66
N GLN A 117 18.93 -21.42 1.57
CA GLN A 117 17.67 -22.13 1.76
C GLN A 117 16.73 -21.94 0.58
N ARG A 118 16.69 -20.75 -0.02
CA ARG A 118 15.93 -20.50 -1.26
C ARG A 118 16.47 -21.36 -2.40
N ARG A 119 17.78 -21.42 -2.56
CA ARG A 119 18.42 -22.24 -3.59
C ARG A 119 18.18 -23.73 -3.37
N ALA A 120 18.19 -24.19 -2.12
CA ALA A 120 17.88 -25.57 -1.78
C ALA A 120 16.43 -25.91 -2.10
N ALA A 121 15.47 -25.04 -1.76
CA ALA A 121 14.07 -25.21 -2.08
C ALA A 121 13.82 -25.23 -3.60
N GLU A 122 14.46 -24.33 -4.34
CA GLU A 122 14.39 -24.31 -5.81
C GLU A 122 14.98 -25.57 -6.43
N ARG A 123 16.08 -26.09 -5.90
CA ARG A 123 16.68 -27.34 -6.37
C ARG A 123 15.78 -28.54 -6.12
N GLU A 124 15.16 -28.64 -4.97
CA GLU A 124 14.19 -29.70 -4.67
C GLU A 124 12.99 -29.64 -5.60
N GLN A 125 12.49 -28.45 -5.85
CA GLN A 125 11.37 -28.25 -6.77
C GLN A 125 11.73 -28.67 -8.18
N ARG A 126 12.93 -28.32 -8.67
CA ARG A 126 13.42 -28.75 -9.98
C ARG A 126 13.58 -30.27 -10.08
N ARG A 127 14.08 -30.91 -9.00
CA ARG A 127 14.20 -32.37 -8.93
C ARG A 127 12.85 -33.05 -8.98
N ALA A 128 11.85 -32.52 -8.26
CA ALA A 128 10.50 -33.05 -8.27
C ALA A 128 9.84 -32.93 -9.64
N GLU A 129 10.04 -31.78 -10.31
CA GLU A 129 9.54 -31.58 -11.68
C GLU A 129 10.22 -32.49 -12.70
N ALA A 130 11.54 -32.65 -12.60
CA ALA A 130 12.29 -33.56 -13.48
C ALA A 130 11.87 -35.02 -13.29
N LYS A 131 11.64 -35.43 -12.04
CA LYS A 131 11.16 -36.77 -11.70
C LYS A 131 9.75 -37.01 -12.22
N ALA A 132 8.85 -36.03 -12.08
CA ALA A 132 7.50 -36.11 -12.61
C ALA A 132 7.49 -36.20 -14.14
N LYS A 133 8.34 -35.45 -14.84
CA LYS A 133 8.50 -35.53 -16.29
C LYS A 133 9.04 -36.88 -16.74
N ALA A 134 10.02 -37.44 -16.02
CA ALA A 134 10.58 -38.76 -16.32
C ALA A 134 9.55 -39.88 -16.15
N GLU A 135 8.70 -39.82 -15.11
CA GLU A 135 7.62 -40.77 -14.89
C GLU A 135 6.54 -40.63 -15.95
N ALA A 136 6.15 -39.42 -16.32
CA ALA A 136 5.19 -39.19 -17.41
C ALA A 136 5.68 -39.74 -18.74
N LYS A 137 6.99 -39.61 -19.01
CA LYS A 137 7.62 -40.16 -20.22
C LYS A 137 7.66 -41.69 -20.23
N ARG A 138 7.88 -42.33 -19.08
CA ARG A 138 7.82 -43.79 -18.93
C ARG A 138 6.40 -44.36 -19.14
N ARG A 139 5.38 -43.63 -18.68
CA ARG A 139 3.98 -44.04 -18.86
C ARG A 139 3.50 -43.87 -20.28
N ALA A 140 4.11 -43.02 -21.07
CA ALA A 140 3.78 -42.78 -22.47
C ALA A 140 4.39 -43.82 -23.43
N GLU A 141 5.36 -44.60 -22.94
CA GLU A 141 5.92 -45.75 -23.69
C GLU A 141 5.08 -47.01 -23.34
#